data_32df667f4f77fec0b0239c5aa3ca6536
#
_entry.id   32df667f4f77fec0b0239c5aa3ca6536
#
_cell.length_a   1.000
_cell.length_b   1.000
_cell.length_c   1.000
_cell.angle_alpha   90.00
_cell.angle_beta   90.00
_cell.angle_gamma   90.00
#
_symmetry.space_group_name_H-M   'P 1'
#
loop_
_entity.id
_entity.type
_entity.pdbx_description
1 polymer ?
#
loop_
_entity_poly.entity_id
_entity_poly.type
_entity_poly.pdbx_seq_one_letter_code
_entity_poly.pdbx_strand_id
1 'polypeptide(L)'
;MENKISRKKILLTGASGTVGFETLQHLVQHTDYEITVFDLKTQNSVKKLAPFRSRVEIVYGDISNREEVLKVAQNKDVAIHLAAVIPPLADIDPDMAYSVNVRGTENLIYALEQNSPDCYLIFSSSISVYGDRIKNPQISVNDILQPSPGDQYGETKVLCEALIGKSKLSWSIFRLAAIMGNHKISKLMFHMPLDTPMEICTPKDTGRAFAKAIENQKKLEKQIFNLGGGEDCVITYGSFLDKMFTEFGLGKADFPQKAFAEKNFHCGILKDGEDLDNILGFRQQNLNDYFEMVRQNIHPLQKKITFIFKSIIKKWLLSQSEPYQAFKKGNAKKMNHFFNQLEKEKLEKVLL
;
A
#
# COMPACT_ATOMS: atom_id res chain seq x y z
N MET A 1 -26.60 35.14 18.12
CA MET A 1 -25.97 34.70 16.86
C MET A 1 -25.21 33.44 17.21
N GLU A 2 -25.75 32.28 16.89
CA GLU A 2 -25.01 31.03 17.03
C GLU A 2 -23.79 31.08 16.11
N ASN A 3 -22.59 30.99 16.70
CA ASN A 3 -21.38 30.81 15.94
C ASN A 3 -21.51 29.47 15.20
N LYS A 4 -21.90 29.50 13.94
CA LYS A 4 -21.86 28.34 13.06
C LYS A 4 -20.39 27.94 12.93
N ILE A 5 -19.96 26.99 13.74
CA ILE A 5 -18.61 26.38 13.61
C ILE A 5 -18.51 25.90 12.16
N SER A 6 -17.66 26.53 11.38
CA SER A 6 -17.42 26.14 9.99
C SER A 6 -16.90 24.72 9.98
N ARG A 7 -17.57 23.83 9.25
CA ARG A 7 -17.12 22.44 9.10
C ARG A 7 -15.80 22.42 8.33
N LYS A 8 -14.86 21.56 8.76
CA LYS A 8 -13.61 21.38 8.02
C LYS A 8 -13.89 20.81 6.62
N LYS A 9 -13.22 21.38 5.63
CA LYS A 9 -13.30 20.99 4.21
C LYS A 9 -12.15 20.08 3.85
N ILE A 10 -12.47 18.84 3.56
CA ILE A 10 -11.50 17.78 3.31
C ILE A 10 -11.47 17.45 1.81
N LEU A 11 -10.28 17.39 1.23
CA LEU A 11 -10.04 16.78 -0.07
C LEU A 11 -9.46 15.38 0.14
N LEU A 12 -10.11 14.36 -0.38
CA LEU A 12 -9.62 12.98 -0.35
C LEU A 12 -9.39 12.50 -1.78
N THR A 13 -8.12 12.23 -2.14
CA THR A 13 -7.79 11.66 -3.44
C THR A 13 -7.62 10.14 -3.34
N GLY A 14 -8.02 9.39 -4.36
CA GLY A 14 -7.87 7.93 -4.39
C GLY A 14 -8.83 7.17 -3.44
N ALA A 15 -10.01 7.74 -3.19
CA ALA A 15 -11.00 7.17 -2.27
C ALA A 15 -11.54 5.80 -2.69
N SER A 16 -11.46 5.41 -3.96
CA SER A 16 -11.86 4.09 -4.43
C SER A 16 -10.80 3.00 -4.20
N GLY A 17 -9.58 3.39 -3.82
CA GLY A 17 -8.50 2.47 -3.42
C GLY A 17 -8.79 1.77 -2.09
N THR A 18 -7.93 0.82 -1.71
CA THR A 18 -8.12 0.03 -0.48
C THR A 18 -8.10 0.90 0.78
N VAL A 19 -7.07 1.71 0.95
CA VAL A 19 -6.94 2.62 2.11
C VAL A 19 -7.93 3.78 2.01
N GLY A 20 -8.07 4.36 0.80
CA GLY A 20 -8.97 5.50 0.58
C GLY A 20 -10.42 5.20 0.89
N PHE A 21 -10.88 3.99 0.58
CA PHE A 21 -12.25 3.56 0.89
C PHE A 21 -12.50 3.48 2.39
N GLU A 22 -11.60 2.89 3.15
CA GLU A 22 -11.71 2.79 4.61
C GLU A 22 -11.57 4.17 5.27
N THR A 23 -10.70 5.04 4.72
CA THR A 23 -10.59 6.43 5.17
C THR A 23 -11.91 7.18 4.96
N LEU A 24 -12.47 7.10 3.74
CA LEU A 24 -13.77 7.71 3.43
C LEU A 24 -14.89 7.20 4.34
N GLN A 25 -14.95 5.88 4.50
CA GLN A 25 -15.95 5.25 5.36
C GLN A 25 -15.85 5.75 6.80
N HIS A 26 -14.64 5.80 7.35
CA HIS A 26 -14.42 6.31 8.71
C HIS A 26 -14.84 7.79 8.85
N LEU A 27 -14.42 8.64 7.90
CA LEU A 27 -14.78 10.06 7.90
C LEU A 27 -16.29 10.27 7.87
N VAL A 28 -16.99 9.57 6.97
CA VAL A 28 -18.45 9.69 6.82
C VAL A 28 -19.21 9.19 8.06
N GLN A 29 -18.68 8.15 8.75
CA GLN A 29 -19.35 7.57 9.90
C GLN A 29 -19.11 8.34 11.21
N HIS A 30 -17.97 9.00 11.36
CA HIS A 30 -17.51 9.54 12.63
C HIS A 30 -17.31 11.06 12.65
N THR A 31 -17.53 11.74 11.52
CA THR A 31 -17.38 13.19 11.42
C THR A 31 -18.50 13.82 10.60
N ASP A 32 -18.64 15.14 10.70
CA ASP A 32 -19.57 15.96 9.90
C ASP A 32 -18.82 16.92 8.95
N TYR A 33 -17.59 16.56 8.55
CA TYR A 33 -16.79 17.31 7.61
C TYR A 33 -17.45 17.45 6.23
N GLU A 34 -17.10 18.53 5.53
CA GLU A 34 -17.41 18.69 4.11
C GLU A 34 -16.34 17.97 3.28
N ILE A 35 -16.67 16.80 2.74
CA ILE A 35 -15.72 15.94 2.05
C ILE A 35 -15.90 16.03 0.55
N THR A 36 -14.84 16.43 -0.16
CA THR A 36 -14.72 16.31 -1.61
C THR A 36 -13.80 15.12 -1.92
N VAL A 37 -14.33 14.15 -2.62
CA VAL A 37 -13.57 13.02 -3.16
C VAL A 37 -13.11 13.36 -4.57
N PHE A 38 -11.81 13.18 -4.85
CA PHE A 38 -11.25 13.27 -6.20
C PHE A 38 -10.65 11.95 -6.62
N ASP A 39 -11.20 11.31 -7.65
CA ASP A 39 -10.84 9.98 -8.07
C ASP A 39 -10.96 9.78 -9.59
N LEU A 40 -10.19 8.85 -10.14
CA LEU A 40 -10.28 8.51 -11.56
C LEU A 40 -11.64 7.85 -11.88
N LYS A 41 -12.28 8.28 -12.96
CA LYS A 41 -13.57 7.72 -13.38
C LYS A 41 -13.40 6.35 -14.02
N THR A 42 -13.65 5.31 -13.27
CA THR A 42 -13.68 3.91 -13.70
C THR A 42 -15.00 3.26 -13.29
N GLN A 43 -15.36 2.14 -13.91
CA GLN A 43 -16.54 1.37 -13.48
C GLN A 43 -16.44 0.97 -12.00
N ASN A 44 -15.23 0.62 -11.54
CA ASN A 44 -14.98 0.23 -10.16
C ASN A 44 -15.13 1.41 -9.19
N SER A 45 -14.52 2.57 -9.49
CA SER A 45 -14.63 3.76 -8.63
C SER A 45 -16.07 4.26 -8.55
N VAL A 46 -16.78 4.31 -9.68
CA VAL A 46 -18.19 4.69 -9.71
C VAL A 46 -19.07 3.78 -8.85
N LYS A 47 -18.85 2.45 -8.93
CA LYS A 47 -19.59 1.48 -8.13
C LYS A 47 -19.27 1.58 -6.64
N LYS A 48 -17.99 1.68 -6.28
CA LYS A 48 -17.54 1.76 -4.88
C LYS A 48 -17.99 3.03 -4.18
N LEU A 49 -17.94 4.16 -4.88
CA LEU A 49 -18.25 5.47 -4.31
C LEU A 49 -19.75 5.81 -4.34
N ALA A 50 -20.56 5.07 -5.11
CA ALA A 50 -22.00 5.30 -5.22
C ALA A 50 -22.73 5.39 -3.87
N PRO A 51 -22.46 4.56 -2.84
CA PRO A 51 -23.14 4.64 -1.56
C PRO A 51 -22.91 5.96 -0.80
N PHE A 52 -21.87 6.70 -1.13
CA PHE A 52 -21.48 7.93 -0.40
C PHE A 52 -22.02 9.22 -1.04
N ARG A 53 -22.69 9.16 -2.21
CA ARG A 53 -23.13 10.32 -3.00
C ARG A 53 -24.01 11.32 -2.23
N SER A 54 -24.77 10.86 -1.24
CA SER A 54 -25.62 11.73 -0.42
C SER A 54 -24.87 12.44 0.72
N ARG A 55 -23.62 12.04 0.99
CA ARG A 55 -22.84 12.50 2.14
C ARG A 55 -21.60 13.28 1.74
N VAL A 56 -21.09 13.09 0.53
CA VAL A 56 -19.85 13.70 0.05
C VAL A 56 -20.00 14.18 -1.39
N GLU A 57 -19.24 15.18 -1.76
CA GLU A 57 -19.06 15.58 -3.15
C GLU A 57 -18.09 14.62 -3.84
N ILE A 58 -18.47 14.04 -4.98
CA ILE A 58 -17.61 13.15 -5.75
C ILE A 58 -17.29 13.81 -7.09
N VAL A 59 -16.04 14.19 -7.27
CA VAL A 59 -15.49 14.74 -8.51
C VAL A 59 -14.60 13.69 -9.15
N TYR A 60 -14.94 13.31 -10.39
CA TYR A 60 -14.11 12.39 -11.16
C TYR A 60 -13.17 13.18 -12.06
N GLY A 61 -11.87 12.82 -12.01
CA GLY A 61 -10.83 13.44 -12.81
C GLY A 61 -9.50 12.72 -12.68
N ASP A 62 -8.51 13.19 -13.43
CA ASP A 62 -7.17 12.66 -13.44
C ASP A 62 -6.22 13.58 -12.66
N ILE A 63 -5.52 13.03 -11.64
CA ILE A 63 -4.60 13.80 -10.81
C ILE A 63 -3.37 14.29 -11.60
N SER A 64 -3.04 13.65 -12.71
CA SER A 64 -1.99 14.11 -13.63
C SER A 64 -2.40 15.35 -14.45
N ASN A 65 -3.71 15.68 -14.47
CA ASN A 65 -4.25 16.88 -15.13
C ASN A 65 -4.31 18.05 -14.13
N ARG A 66 -3.39 18.99 -14.27
CA ARG A 66 -3.28 20.16 -13.36
C ARG A 66 -4.54 21.00 -13.28
N GLU A 67 -5.24 21.21 -14.40
CA GLU A 67 -6.45 22.04 -14.43
C GLU A 67 -7.60 21.41 -13.63
N GLU A 68 -7.72 20.08 -13.66
CA GLU A 68 -8.72 19.35 -12.89
C GLU A 68 -8.41 19.41 -11.40
N VAL A 69 -7.12 19.28 -11.03
CA VAL A 69 -6.66 19.38 -9.64
C VAL A 69 -6.88 20.79 -9.07
N LEU A 70 -6.60 21.84 -9.85
CA LEU A 70 -6.84 23.24 -9.44
C LEU A 70 -8.31 23.49 -9.05
N LYS A 71 -9.25 22.86 -9.73
CA LYS A 71 -10.70 23.02 -9.44
C LYS A 71 -11.08 22.43 -8.09
N VAL A 72 -10.54 21.25 -7.74
CA VAL A 72 -10.92 20.53 -6.51
C VAL A 72 -10.14 20.98 -5.28
N ALA A 73 -9.01 21.63 -5.48
CA ALA A 73 -8.12 22.09 -4.40
C ALA A 73 -8.51 23.44 -3.78
N GLN A 74 -9.68 24.00 -4.11
CA GLN A 74 -10.11 25.31 -3.63
C GLN A 74 -10.69 25.24 -2.22
N ASN A 75 -10.26 26.16 -1.35
CA ASN A 75 -10.80 26.31 0.01
C ASN A 75 -10.83 25.00 0.81
N LYS A 76 -9.70 24.27 0.86
CA LYS A 76 -9.56 23.04 1.62
C LYS A 76 -8.73 23.29 2.89
N ASP A 77 -9.22 22.76 4.01
CA ASP A 77 -8.50 22.79 5.29
C ASP A 77 -7.51 21.63 5.39
N VAL A 78 -7.88 20.46 4.83
CA VAL A 78 -7.04 19.26 4.84
C VAL A 78 -7.13 18.53 3.50
N ALA A 79 -6.01 18.05 3.00
CA ALA A 79 -5.93 17.16 1.86
C ALA A 79 -5.32 15.83 2.27
N ILE A 80 -6.04 14.73 2.06
CA ILE A 80 -5.52 13.36 2.26
C ILE A 80 -5.21 12.79 0.88
N HIS A 81 -3.92 12.61 0.59
CA HIS A 81 -3.46 12.19 -0.72
C HIS A 81 -3.10 10.71 -0.74
N LEU A 82 -4.03 9.88 -1.25
CA LEU A 82 -3.92 8.42 -1.35
C LEU A 82 -3.93 7.92 -2.81
N ALA A 83 -4.19 8.79 -3.78
CA ALA A 83 -4.17 8.43 -5.18
C ALA A 83 -2.76 8.03 -5.61
N ALA A 84 -2.62 6.82 -6.14
CA ALA A 84 -1.36 6.31 -6.68
C ALA A 84 -1.59 5.11 -7.60
N VAL A 85 -0.71 4.93 -8.56
CA VAL A 85 -0.49 3.67 -9.29
C VAL A 85 0.47 2.82 -8.45
N ILE A 86 0.04 1.60 -8.11
CA ILE A 86 0.78 0.66 -7.26
C ILE A 86 1.15 -0.60 -8.05
N PRO A 87 2.08 -1.45 -7.56
CA PRO A 87 2.35 -2.75 -8.17
C PRO A 87 1.09 -3.62 -8.29
N PRO A 88 0.93 -4.45 -9.33
CA PRO A 88 1.92 -4.69 -10.40
C PRO A 88 1.91 -3.64 -11.53
N LEU A 89 0.94 -2.71 -11.55
CA LEU A 89 0.79 -1.76 -12.67
C LEU A 89 1.96 -0.78 -12.72
N ALA A 90 2.46 -0.33 -11.57
CA ALA A 90 3.62 0.56 -11.52
C ALA A 90 4.89 -0.05 -12.14
N ASP A 91 5.06 -1.37 -12.04
CA ASP A 91 6.21 -2.08 -12.61
C ASP A 91 6.02 -2.38 -14.10
N ILE A 92 4.76 -2.48 -14.55
CA ILE A 92 4.41 -2.75 -15.97
C ILE A 92 4.47 -1.47 -16.79
N ASP A 93 4.03 -0.36 -16.22
CA ASP A 93 3.98 0.95 -16.86
C ASP A 93 4.59 2.03 -15.94
N PRO A 94 5.93 2.12 -15.92
CA PRO A 94 6.65 3.11 -15.11
C PRO A 94 6.33 4.57 -15.47
N ASP A 95 6.04 4.85 -16.74
CA ASP A 95 5.70 6.20 -17.20
C ASP A 95 4.34 6.65 -16.64
N MET A 96 3.35 5.75 -16.64
CA MET A 96 2.08 6.00 -15.97
C MET A 96 2.28 6.17 -14.47
N ALA A 97 3.09 5.31 -13.83
CA ALA A 97 3.37 5.42 -12.40
C ALA A 97 4.02 6.78 -12.07
N TYR A 98 4.99 7.21 -12.85
CA TYR A 98 5.61 8.54 -12.68
C TYR A 98 4.59 9.68 -12.89
N SER A 99 3.79 9.60 -13.95
CA SER A 99 2.79 10.63 -14.27
C SER A 99 1.75 10.79 -13.15
N VAL A 100 1.20 9.68 -12.66
CA VAL A 100 0.17 9.72 -11.62
C VAL A 100 0.78 10.01 -10.25
N ASN A 101 1.86 9.30 -9.87
CA ASN A 101 2.39 9.40 -8.52
C ASN A 101 3.17 10.71 -8.32
N VAL A 102 4.13 11.00 -9.22
CA VAL A 102 5.03 12.15 -9.04
C VAL A 102 4.40 13.44 -9.55
N ARG A 103 4.01 13.48 -10.83
CA ARG A 103 3.39 14.70 -11.39
C ARG A 103 2.03 14.99 -10.77
N GLY A 104 1.25 13.95 -10.44
CA GLY A 104 0.00 14.11 -9.71
C GLY A 104 0.19 14.75 -8.33
N THR A 105 1.21 14.30 -7.58
CA THR A 105 1.60 14.91 -6.29
C THR A 105 2.05 16.36 -6.48
N GLU A 106 2.89 16.63 -7.49
CA GLU A 106 3.33 18.00 -7.84
C GLU A 106 2.14 18.91 -8.18
N ASN A 107 1.19 18.42 -8.99
CA ASN A 107 -0.02 19.17 -9.33
C ASN A 107 -0.88 19.47 -8.10
N LEU A 108 -1.01 18.50 -7.18
CA LEU A 108 -1.77 18.69 -5.95
C LEU A 108 -1.11 19.74 -5.03
N ILE A 109 0.21 19.64 -4.82
CA ILE A 109 0.96 20.64 -4.04
C ILE A 109 0.76 22.03 -4.65
N TYR A 110 1.02 22.17 -5.95
CA TYR A 110 0.86 23.44 -6.64
C TYR A 110 -0.56 24.00 -6.47
N ALA A 111 -1.59 23.19 -6.68
CA ALA A 111 -2.98 23.63 -6.59
C ALA A 111 -3.38 24.04 -5.17
N LEU A 112 -2.91 23.32 -4.15
CA LEU A 112 -3.16 23.66 -2.74
C LEU A 112 -2.42 24.94 -2.36
N GLU A 113 -1.15 25.12 -2.74
CA GLU A 113 -0.40 26.36 -2.46
C GLU A 113 -1.04 27.59 -3.09
N GLN A 114 -1.71 27.45 -4.26
CA GLN A 114 -2.41 28.57 -4.91
C GLN A 114 -3.79 28.84 -4.29
N ASN A 115 -4.56 27.81 -3.94
CA ASN A 115 -5.97 27.93 -3.63
C ASN A 115 -6.35 27.65 -2.18
N SER A 116 -5.43 27.08 -1.41
CA SER A 116 -5.61 26.68 0.00
C SER A 116 -4.25 26.64 0.73
N PRO A 117 -3.54 27.78 0.82
CA PRO A 117 -2.13 27.80 1.31
C PRO A 117 -1.97 27.32 2.76
N ASP A 118 -3.02 27.39 3.57
CA ASP A 118 -3.04 26.91 4.95
C ASP A 118 -3.48 25.44 5.07
N CYS A 119 -3.68 24.75 3.94
CA CYS A 119 -4.13 23.37 3.91
C CYS A 119 -3.08 22.43 4.51
N TYR A 120 -3.56 21.52 5.36
CA TYR A 120 -2.74 20.43 5.89
C TYR A 120 -2.77 19.21 4.95
N LEU A 121 -1.61 18.85 4.39
CA LEU A 121 -1.46 17.73 3.47
C LEU A 121 -1.01 16.47 4.23
N ILE A 122 -1.80 15.40 4.18
CA ILE A 122 -1.46 14.09 4.72
C ILE A 122 -1.20 13.14 3.55
N PHE A 123 0.01 12.62 3.45
CA PHE A 123 0.46 11.81 2.31
C PHE A 123 0.71 10.36 2.70
N SER A 124 0.25 9.47 1.82
CA SER A 124 0.57 8.03 1.89
C SER A 124 1.85 7.72 1.13
N SER A 125 2.94 7.50 1.87
CA SER A 125 4.15 6.88 1.36
C SER A 125 4.11 5.36 1.57
N SER A 126 5.23 4.68 1.50
CA SER A 126 5.31 3.21 1.54
C SER A 126 6.59 2.72 2.19
N ILE A 127 6.54 1.55 2.81
CA ILE A 127 7.72 0.80 3.26
C ILE A 127 8.70 0.47 2.11
N SER A 128 8.23 0.48 0.85
CA SER A 128 9.06 0.23 -0.33
C SER A 128 10.22 1.22 -0.49
N VAL A 129 10.10 2.42 0.09
CA VAL A 129 11.18 3.41 0.09
C VAL A 129 12.46 2.93 0.77
N TYR A 130 12.37 1.93 1.66
CA TYR A 130 13.51 1.36 2.38
C TYR A 130 14.19 0.19 1.66
N GLY A 131 13.55 -0.36 0.61
CA GLY A 131 14.06 -1.47 -0.18
C GLY A 131 14.14 -2.81 0.56
N ASP A 132 15.05 -3.66 0.14
CA ASP A 132 15.23 -5.00 0.70
C ASP A 132 15.79 -4.96 2.12
N ARG A 133 15.02 -5.51 3.06
CA ARG A 133 15.33 -5.53 4.50
C ARG A 133 15.46 -6.94 5.07
N ILE A 134 15.63 -7.96 4.23
CA ILE A 134 15.69 -9.36 4.70
C ILE A 134 16.85 -9.61 5.69
N LYS A 135 17.97 -8.91 5.51
CA LYS A 135 19.13 -9.03 6.41
C LYS A 135 19.02 -8.16 7.67
N ASN A 136 18.32 -7.03 7.56
CA ASN A 136 18.09 -6.06 8.63
C ASN A 136 16.60 -5.70 8.68
N PRO A 137 15.74 -6.58 9.21
CA PRO A 137 14.30 -6.41 9.10
C PRO A 137 13.73 -5.26 9.95
N GLN A 138 14.46 -4.80 10.95
CA GLN A 138 14.08 -3.66 11.77
C GLN A 138 14.26 -2.35 11.00
N ILE A 139 13.17 -1.59 10.85
CA ILE A 139 13.11 -0.34 10.07
C ILE A 139 12.79 0.82 10.99
N SER A 140 13.59 1.87 10.90
CA SER A 140 13.33 3.16 11.55
C SER A 140 13.04 4.23 10.51
N VAL A 141 12.25 5.24 10.88
CA VAL A 141 11.93 6.37 10.00
C VAL A 141 13.17 7.12 9.51
N ASN A 142 14.26 7.07 10.28
CA ASN A 142 15.54 7.71 9.95
C ASN A 142 16.47 6.86 9.08
N ASP A 143 16.06 5.64 8.72
CA ASP A 143 16.85 4.78 7.84
C ASP A 143 16.98 5.40 6.43
N ILE A 144 18.09 5.10 5.77
CA ILE A 144 18.37 5.57 4.41
C ILE A 144 17.29 5.02 3.45
N LEU A 145 16.75 5.90 2.61
CA LEU A 145 15.81 5.52 1.57
C LEU A 145 16.57 4.96 0.37
N GLN A 146 16.37 3.69 0.10
CA GLN A 146 17.01 2.97 -0.99
C GLN A 146 16.07 1.90 -1.54
N PRO A 147 15.11 2.26 -2.40
CA PRO A 147 14.23 1.29 -3.05
C PRO A 147 14.99 0.14 -3.69
N SER A 148 14.41 -1.05 -3.70
CA SER A 148 15.03 -2.21 -4.33
C SER A 148 15.21 -1.99 -5.85
N PRO A 149 16.25 -2.56 -6.47
CA PRO A 149 16.48 -2.42 -7.91
C PRO A 149 15.26 -2.85 -8.72
N GLY A 150 14.70 -1.92 -9.49
CA GLY A 150 13.50 -2.13 -10.32
C GLY A 150 12.16 -1.91 -9.61
N ASP A 151 12.18 -1.47 -8.35
CA ASP A 151 10.97 -1.02 -7.63
C ASP A 151 10.62 0.42 -8.04
N GLN A 152 10.00 0.56 -9.20
CA GLN A 152 9.58 1.87 -9.74
C GLN A 152 8.60 2.58 -8.81
N TYR A 153 7.75 1.82 -8.12
CA TYR A 153 6.82 2.39 -7.15
C TYR A 153 7.55 3.03 -5.97
N GLY A 154 8.51 2.32 -5.38
CA GLY A 154 9.34 2.85 -4.29
C GLY A 154 10.09 4.11 -4.70
N GLU A 155 10.66 4.14 -5.92
CA GLU A 155 11.34 5.32 -6.47
C GLU A 155 10.38 6.52 -6.59
N THR A 156 9.15 6.31 -7.09
CA THR A 156 8.16 7.41 -7.17
C THR A 156 7.78 7.93 -5.80
N LYS A 157 7.67 7.06 -4.76
CA LYS A 157 7.34 7.50 -3.40
C LYS A 157 8.46 8.34 -2.78
N VAL A 158 9.73 7.98 -3.00
CA VAL A 158 10.88 8.81 -2.56
C VAL A 158 10.82 10.20 -3.20
N LEU A 159 10.54 10.29 -4.49
CA LEU A 159 10.39 11.57 -5.18
C LEU A 159 9.22 12.41 -4.62
N CYS A 160 8.08 11.77 -4.34
CA CYS A 160 6.93 12.44 -3.73
C CYS A 160 7.25 12.99 -2.34
N GLU A 161 7.93 12.22 -1.48
CA GLU A 161 8.36 12.70 -0.16
C GLU A 161 9.26 13.94 -0.28
N ALA A 162 10.19 13.93 -1.24
CA ALA A 162 11.07 15.06 -1.50
C ALA A 162 10.31 16.32 -1.98
N LEU A 163 9.29 16.16 -2.84
CA LEU A 163 8.43 17.26 -3.29
C LEU A 163 7.63 17.86 -2.12
N ILE A 164 7.00 17.00 -1.31
CA ILE A 164 6.19 17.41 -0.15
C ILE A 164 7.06 18.11 0.89
N GLY A 165 8.25 17.56 1.18
CA GLY A 165 9.18 18.17 2.13
C GLY A 165 9.65 19.58 1.75
N LYS A 166 9.70 19.89 0.44
CA LYS A 166 10.04 21.22 -0.10
C LYS A 166 8.85 22.17 -0.19
N SER A 167 7.61 21.67 -0.05
CA SER A 167 6.40 22.48 -0.16
C SER A 167 6.25 23.46 1.00
N LYS A 168 5.50 24.54 0.77
CA LYS A 168 5.16 25.54 1.80
C LYS A 168 4.02 25.06 2.71
N LEU A 169 3.28 24.02 2.30
CA LEU A 169 2.15 23.48 3.04
C LEU A 169 2.57 22.92 4.40
N SER A 170 1.69 22.92 5.37
CA SER A 170 1.80 22.00 6.51
C SER A 170 1.55 20.58 6.01
N TRP A 171 2.38 19.60 6.42
CA TRP A 171 2.27 18.24 5.89
C TRP A 171 2.66 17.17 6.91
N SER A 172 2.16 15.96 6.70
CA SER A 172 2.67 14.74 7.33
C SER A 172 2.76 13.62 6.31
N ILE A 173 3.74 12.76 6.47
CA ILE A 173 4.00 11.62 5.58
C ILE A 173 3.89 10.34 6.40
N PHE A 174 3.05 9.40 5.96
CA PHE A 174 2.95 8.08 6.55
C PHE A 174 3.52 7.03 5.60
N ARG A 175 4.62 6.38 5.99
CA ARG A 175 5.21 5.24 5.27
C ARG A 175 4.49 3.97 5.71
N LEU A 176 3.62 3.49 4.84
CA LEU A 176 2.74 2.35 5.14
C LEU A 176 3.53 1.04 5.10
N ALA A 177 3.35 0.20 6.11
CA ALA A 177 3.73 -1.21 6.10
C ALA A 177 2.97 -2.00 5.00
N ALA A 178 2.99 -3.32 5.04
CA ALA A 178 2.20 -4.15 4.14
C ALA A 178 0.69 -4.01 4.45
N ILE A 179 -0.02 -3.19 3.68
CA ILE A 179 -1.47 -3.02 3.84
C ILE A 179 -2.18 -4.14 3.12
N MET A 180 -2.59 -5.14 3.88
CA MET A 180 -3.20 -6.35 3.35
C MET A 180 -4.71 -6.19 3.24
N GLY A 181 -5.20 -5.93 2.02
CA GLY A 181 -6.64 -5.91 1.70
C GLY A 181 -7.09 -7.23 1.03
N ASN A 182 -8.13 -7.15 0.19
CA ASN A 182 -8.59 -8.28 -0.62
C ASN A 182 -7.64 -8.56 -1.79
N HIS A 183 -6.41 -8.96 -1.49
CA HIS A 183 -5.44 -9.28 -2.51
C HIS A 183 -5.78 -10.62 -3.17
N LYS A 184 -5.85 -10.59 -4.49
CA LYS A 184 -5.95 -11.82 -5.28
C LYS A 184 -4.58 -12.48 -5.35
N ILE A 185 -4.54 -13.80 -5.28
CA ILE A 185 -3.33 -14.58 -5.55
C ILE A 185 -2.84 -14.21 -6.95
N SER A 186 -1.60 -13.75 -7.05
CA SER A 186 -0.98 -13.32 -8.31
C SER A 186 0.46 -13.82 -8.41
N LYS A 187 1.06 -13.68 -9.60
CA LYS A 187 2.47 -14.03 -9.83
C LYS A 187 3.44 -13.29 -8.89
N LEU A 188 3.08 -12.09 -8.41
CA LEU A 188 3.90 -11.30 -7.49
C LEU A 188 4.15 -12.01 -6.15
N MET A 189 3.30 -12.99 -5.77
CA MET A 189 3.54 -13.77 -4.56
C MET A 189 4.90 -14.49 -4.57
N PHE A 190 5.46 -14.76 -5.73
CA PHE A 190 6.74 -15.44 -5.86
C PHE A 190 7.96 -14.51 -5.81
N HIS A 191 7.75 -13.20 -5.82
CA HIS A 191 8.83 -12.21 -5.79
C HIS A 191 9.33 -11.91 -4.36
N MET A 192 8.55 -12.30 -3.35
CA MET A 192 8.91 -12.06 -1.96
C MET A 192 9.57 -13.32 -1.35
N PRO A 193 10.74 -13.20 -0.69
CA PRO A 193 11.36 -14.32 0.00
C PRO A 193 10.51 -14.83 1.16
N LEU A 194 10.41 -16.16 1.31
CA LEU A 194 9.55 -16.78 2.32
C LEU A 194 9.93 -16.42 3.76
N ASP A 195 11.21 -16.22 4.02
CA ASP A 195 11.73 -15.87 5.35
C ASP A 195 11.62 -14.37 5.67
N THR A 196 11.07 -13.58 4.75
CA THR A 196 10.90 -12.14 4.97
C THR A 196 9.97 -11.90 6.15
N PRO A 197 10.44 -11.30 7.25
CA PRO A 197 9.56 -10.81 8.29
C PRO A 197 8.80 -9.60 7.76
N MET A 198 7.50 -9.58 7.97
CA MET A 198 6.68 -8.45 7.57
C MET A 198 5.71 -8.08 8.66
N GLU A 199 5.55 -6.79 8.86
CA GLU A 199 4.48 -6.21 9.63
C GLU A 199 3.36 -5.85 8.69
N ILE A 200 2.16 -6.34 8.96
CA ILE A 200 0.97 -5.93 8.19
C ILE A 200 0.17 -4.88 8.96
N CYS A 201 -0.62 -4.10 8.23
CA CYS A 201 -1.67 -3.30 8.82
C CYS A 201 -2.97 -3.53 8.06
N THR A 202 -4.10 -3.56 8.77
CA THR A 202 -5.38 -3.73 8.11
C THR A 202 -5.80 -2.43 7.41
N PRO A 203 -6.55 -2.52 6.31
CA PRO A 203 -7.09 -1.32 5.67
C PRO A 203 -7.93 -0.44 6.60
N LYS A 204 -8.69 -1.04 7.51
CA LYS A 204 -9.54 -0.32 8.47
C LYS A 204 -8.70 0.51 9.45
N ASP A 205 -7.65 -0.08 10.02
CA ASP A 205 -6.77 0.64 10.93
C ASP A 205 -5.99 1.73 10.18
N THR A 206 -5.50 1.42 8.97
CA THR A 206 -4.85 2.41 8.12
C THR A 206 -5.79 3.58 7.80
N GLY A 207 -7.03 3.31 7.39
CA GLY A 207 -8.02 4.36 7.12
C GLY A 207 -8.35 5.19 8.35
N ARG A 208 -8.42 4.57 9.53
CA ARG A 208 -8.61 5.24 10.82
C ARG A 208 -7.44 6.17 11.15
N ALA A 209 -6.20 5.75 10.88
CA ALA A 209 -5.03 6.58 11.09
C ALA A 209 -5.09 7.86 10.27
N PHE A 210 -5.38 7.77 8.97
CA PHE A 210 -5.54 8.95 8.12
C PHE A 210 -6.66 9.88 8.58
N ALA A 211 -7.80 9.33 8.99
CA ALA A 211 -8.91 10.14 9.47
C ALA A 211 -8.59 10.85 10.80
N LYS A 212 -7.99 10.13 11.77
CA LYS A 212 -7.61 10.70 13.06
C LYS A 212 -6.48 11.73 12.98
N ALA A 213 -5.63 11.65 11.95
CA ALA A 213 -4.56 12.60 11.73
C ALA A 213 -5.07 14.04 11.53
N ILE A 214 -6.30 14.23 11.02
CA ILE A 214 -6.91 15.54 10.80
C ILE A 214 -6.96 16.36 12.08
N GLU A 215 -7.35 15.77 13.19
CA GLU A 215 -7.47 16.47 14.48
C GLU A 215 -6.14 16.53 15.26
N ASN A 216 -5.14 15.78 14.81
CA ASN A 216 -3.83 15.71 15.46
C ASN A 216 -2.73 16.47 14.70
N GLN A 217 -3.09 17.38 13.77
CA GLN A 217 -2.15 18.14 12.94
C GLN A 217 -0.97 18.70 13.73
N LYS A 218 -1.21 19.40 14.83
CA LYS A 218 -0.16 20.05 15.65
C LYS A 218 0.91 19.09 16.16
N LYS A 219 0.58 17.81 16.33
CA LYS A 219 1.53 16.77 16.78
C LYS A 219 2.22 16.07 15.62
N LEU A 220 1.67 16.18 14.42
CA LEU A 220 2.10 15.43 13.25
C LEU A 220 2.77 16.27 12.18
N GLU A 221 2.50 17.58 12.15
CA GLU A 221 2.95 18.45 11.06
C GLU A 221 4.47 18.49 10.91
N LYS A 222 4.92 18.52 9.67
CA LYS A 222 6.33 18.48 9.27
C LYS A 222 7.09 17.24 9.75
N GLN A 223 6.38 16.13 9.99
CA GLN A 223 6.97 14.87 10.44
C GLN A 223 6.61 13.70 9.51
N ILE A 224 7.49 12.72 9.50
CA ILE A 224 7.34 11.45 8.81
C ILE A 224 7.18 10.37 9.86
N PHE A 225 6.22 9.46 9.65
CA PHE A 225 5.97 8.33 10.54
C PHE A 225 5.91 7.02 9.75
N ASN A 226 6.38 5.95 10.36
CA ASN A 226 6.08 4.60 9.93
C ASN A 226 4.69 4.19 10.45
N LEU A 227 3.84 3.65 9.57
CA LEU A 227 2.48 3.20 9.89
C LEU A 227 2.37 1.69 9.69
N GLY A 228 2.22 0.95 10.75
CA GLY A 228 2.05 -0.51 10.77
C GLY A 228 1.05 -0.97 11.82
N GLY A 229 0.78 -2.28 11.86
CA GLY A 229 -0.18 -2.88 12.78
C GLY A 229 0.36 -3.22 14.16
N GLY A 230 1.68 -3.06 14.39
CA GLY A 230 2.33 -3.41 15.65
C GLY A 230 2.74 -4.89 15.76
N GLU A 231 3.26 -5.26 16.93
CA GLU A 231 3.83 -6.59 17.18
C GLU A 231 2.84 -7.73 16.91
N ASP A 232 1.57 -7.56 17.24
CA ASP A 232 0.50 -8.54 16.97
C ASP A 232 0.17 -8.71 15.47
N CYS A 233 0.78 -7.90 14.62
CA CYS A 233 0.64 -7.94 13.18
C CYS A 233 1.92 -8.38 12.45
N VAL A 234 2.92 -8.88 13.18
CA VAL A 234 4.16 -9.40 12.62
C VAL A 234 4.05 -10.87 12.29
N ILE A 235 4.48 -11.24 11.07
CA ILE A 235 4.49 -12.62 10.57
C ILE A 235 5.57 -12.78 9.50
N THR A 236 6.14 -13.99 9.34
CA THR A 236 6.95 -14.28 8.16
C THR A 236 6.06 -14.48 6.93
N TYR A 237 6.56 -14.11 5.76
CA TYR A 237 5.78 -14.26 4.52
C TYR A 237 5.38 -15.71 4.25
N GLY A 238 6.27 -16.68 4.50
CA GLY A 238 5.95 -18.09 4.34
C GLY A 238 4.77 -18.54 5.24
N SER A 239 4.80 -18.12 6.51
CA SER A 239 3.70 -18.40 7.44
C SER A 239 2.39 -17.71 7.03
N PHE A 240 2.50 -16.49 6.50
CA PHE A 240 1.35 -15.77 5.95
C PHE A 240 0.74 -16.50 4.75
N LEU A 241 1.57 -16.94 3.79
CA LEU A 241 1.11 -17.71 2.63
C LEU A 241 0.46 -19.03 3.03
N ASP A 242 1.05 -19.76 3.96
CA ASP A 242 0.48 -21.04 4.45
C ASP A 242 -0.92 -20.85 5.03
N LYS A 243 -1.10 -19.79 5.84
CA LYS A 243 -2.42 -19.44 6.37
C LYS A 243 -3.39 -19.06 5.25
N MET A 244 -2.98 -18.17 4.33
CA MET A 244 -3.82 -17.76 3.20
C MET A 244 -4.22 -18.95 2.31
N PHE A 245 -3.27 -19.81 1.96
CA PHE A 245 -3.54 -21.01 1.17
C PHE A 245 -4.52 -21.97 1.87
N THR A 246 -4.37 -22.12 3.18
CA THR A 246 -5.29 -22.92 4.01
C THR A 246 -6.70 -22.33 3.99
N GLU A 247 -6.85 -21.02 4.16
CA GLU A 247 -8.16 -20.37 4.09
C GLU A 247 -8.83 -20.56 2.73
N PHE A 248 -8.07 -20.47 1.64
CA PHE A 248 -8.61 -20.71 0.29
C PHE A 248 -8.82 -22.19 -0.07
N GLY A 249 -8.45 -23.14 0.81
CA GLY A 249 -8.59 -24.59 0.54
C GLY A 249 -7.44 -25.20 -0.28
N LEU A 250 -6.34 -24.46 -0.47
CA LEU A 250 -5.16 -24.94 -1.20
C LEU A 250 -4.18 -25.76 -0.32
N GLY A 251 -4.36 -25.77 1.02
CA GLY A 251 -3.42 -26.34 1.96
C GLY A 251 -2.21 -25.43 2.17
N LYS A 252 -1.00 -25.99 2.36
CA LYS A 252 0.23 -25.20 2.50
C LYS A 252 0.74 -24.68 1.16
N ALA A 253 1.58 -23.64 1.21
CA ALA A 253 2.26 -23.07 0.04
C ALA A 253 3.55 -23.87 -0.31
N ASP A 254 3.42 -25.19 -0.42
CA ASP A 254 4.49 -26.17 -0.69
C ASP A 254 4.91 -26.18 -2.17
N PHE A 255 5.71 -25.22 -2.55
CA PHE A 255 6.28 -25.13 -3.89
C PHE A 255 7.73 -25.63 -3.91
N PRO A 256 8.27 -26.07 -5.09
CA PRO A 256 9.64 -26.53 -5.19
C PRO A 256 10.66 -25.43 -4.90
N GLN A 257 11.92 -25.83 -4.67
CA GLN A 257 13.02 -24.89 -4.53
C GLN A 257 13.06 -23.91 -5.71
N LYS A 258 13.50 -22.66 -5.43
CA LYS A 258 13.56 -21.58 -6.43
C LYS A 258 12.21 -21.13 -7.00
N ALA A 259 11.10 -21.57 -6.41
CA ALA A 259 9.80 -21.02 -6.75
C ALA A 259 9.65 -19.56 -6.29
N PHE A 260 10.29 -19.19 -5.20
CA PHE A 260 10.28 -17.84 -4.62
C PHE A 260 11.64 -17.17 -4.80
N ALA A 261 11.62 -15.83 -4.87
CA ALA A 261 12.83 -15.04 -4.80
C ALA A 261 13.52 -15.17 -3.43
N GLU A 262 14.80 -14.81 -3.36
CA GLU A 262 15.61 -14.83 -2.13
C GLU A 262 16.02 -13.42 -1.71
N LYS A 263 15.74 -12.39 -2.52
CA LYS A 263 16.09 -10.99 -2.30
C LYS A 263 15.26 -10.04 -3.14
N ASN A 264 15.56 -8.75 -2.98
CA ASN A 264 14.99 -7.63 -3.75
C ASN A 264 13.48 -7.40 -3.53
N PHE A 265 13.01 -7.63 -2.30
CA PHE A 265 11.66 -7.27 -1.92
C PHE A 265 11.65 -6.37 -0.68
N HIS A 266 10.71 -5.46 -0.63
CA HIS A 266 10.58 -4.47 0.42
C HIS A 266 9.56 -4.90 1.47
N CYS A 267 10.02 -5.39 2.60
CA CYS A 267 9.21 -5.60 3.81
C CYS A 267 10.11 -5.64 5.04
N GLY A 268 9.54 -5.45 6.21
CA GLY A 268 10.23 -5.48 7.47
C GLY A 268 9.29 -5.20 8.63
N ILE A 269 9.87 -4.91 9.77
CA ILE A 269 9.21 -4.62 11.05
C ILE A 269 9.53 -3.17 11.41
N LEU A 270 8.53 -2.38 11.71
CA LEU A 270 8.67 -0.96 12.02
C LEU A 270 9.05 -0.78 13.49
N LYS A 271 10.32 -0.45 13.74
CA LYS A 271 10.87 -0.27 15.10
C LYS A 271 10.22 0.89 15.86
N ASP A 272 9.82 1.92 15.13
CA ASP A 272 9.20 3.15 15.63
C ASP A 272 7.71 3.27 15.24
N GLY A 273 7.07 2.16 14.86
CA GLY A 273 5.66 2.14 14.48
C GLY A 273 4.70 2.53 15.61
N GLU A 274 5.15 2.44 16.87
CA GLU A 274 4.38 2.85 18.05
C GLU A 274 4.19 4.38 18.14
N ASP A 275 5.13 5.17 17.61
CA ASP A 275 5.11 6.63 17.75
C ASP A 275 3.83 7.23 17.17
N LEU A 276 3.40 6.74 16.00
CA LEU A 276 2.16 7.20 15.38
C LEU A 276 0.92 6.71 16.13
N ASP A 277 0.93 5.46 16.62
CA ASP A 277 -0.21 4.92 17.35
C ASP A 277 -0.38 5.57 18.71
N ASN A 278 0.70 5.91 19.41
CA ASN A 278 0.67 6.67 20.67
C ASN A 278 -0.02 8.04 20.49
N ILE A 279 0.07 8.65 19.30
CA ILE A 279 -0.58 9.92 18.99
C ILE A 279 -2.04 9.71 18.60
N LEU A 280 -2.31 8.70 17.76
CA LEU A 280 -3.61 8.53 17.08
C LEU A 280 -4.50 7.49 17.73
N GLY A 281 -3.94 6.44 18.37
CA GLY A 281 -4.71 5.31 18.89
C GLY A 281 -5.54 4.65 17.78
N PHE A 282 -4.89 4.33 16.63
CA PHE A 282 -5.61 3.84 15.46
C PHE A 282 -5.65 2.31 15.37
N ARG A 283 -4.73 1.61 16.02
CA ARG A 283 -4.65 0.15 16.00
C ARG A 283 -5.79 -0.46 16.81
N GLN A 284 -6.64 -1.24 16.18
CA GLN A 284 -7.75 -1.94 16.81
C GLN A 284 -7.90 -3.39 16.31
N GLN A 285 -7.09 -3.78 15.33
CA GLN A 285 -7.12 -5.08 14.69
C GLN A 285 -5.74 -5.73 14.69
N ASN A 286 -5.72 -7.06 14.75
CA ASN A 286 -4.52 -7.87 14.71
C ASN A 286 -4.55 -8.89 13.55
N LEU A 287 -3.56 -9.79 13.48
CA LEU A 287 -3.50 -10.85 12.46
C LEU A 287 -4.73 -11.76 12.47
N ASN A 288 -5.31 -12.07 13.63
CA ASN A 288 -6.47 -12.95 13.69
C ASN A 288 -7.69 -12.27 13.07
N ASP A 289 -7.89 -10.98 13.35
CA ASP A 289 -8.96 -10.17 12.74
C ASP A 289 -8.80 -10.12 11.23
N TYR A 290 -7.56 -9.97 10.74
CA TYR A 290 -7.27 -10.00 9.30
C TYR A 290 -7.66 -11.35 8.67
N PHE A 291 -7.24 -12.48 9.25
CA PHE A 291 -7.57 -13.80 8.71
C PHE A 291 -9.06 -14.13 8.84
N GLU A 292 -9.72 -13.63 9.88
CA GLU A 292 -11.18 -13.74 10.02
C GLU A 292 -11.90 -12.98 8.90
N MET A 293 -11.47 -11.75 8.60
CA MET A 293 -11.99 -10.97 7.47
C MET A 293 -11.79 -11.73 6.14
N VAL A 294 -10.63 -12.33 5.93
CA VAL A 294 -10.36 -13.15 4.72
C VAL A 294 -11.33 -14.34 4.65
N ARG A 295 -11.51 -15.05 5.77
CA ARG A 295 -12.40 -16.23 5.88
C ARG A 295 -13.85 -15.88 5.55
N GLN A 296 -14.34 -14.76 6.06
CA GLN A 296 -15.70 -14.27 5.82
C GLN A 296 -15.95 -13.90 4.34
N ASN A 297 -14.92 -13.51 3.62
CA ASN A 297 -15.00 -13.15 2.19
C ASN A 297 -14.89 -14.37 1.25
N ILE A 298 -14.60 -15.58 1.77
CA ILE A 298 -14.46 -16.78 0.94
C ILE A 298 -15.76 -17.58 0.98
N HIS A 299 -16.41 -17.71 -0.17
CA HIS A 299 -17.63 -18.51 -0.24
C HIS A 299 -17.32 -20.01 0.01
N PRO A 300 -18.07 -20.72 0.87
CA PRO A 300 -17.80 -22.13 1.21
C PRO A 300 -17.70 -23.07 -0.02
N LEU A 301 -18.53 -22.85 -1.02
CA LEU A 301 -18.46 -23.62 -2.26
C LEU A 301 -17.16 -23.38 -3.03
N GLN A 302 -16.69 -22.13 -3.07
CA GLN A 302 -15.40 -21.79 -3.68
C GLN A 302 -14.25 -22.52 -2.97
N LYS A 303 -14.24 -22.52 -1.63
CA LYS A 303 -13.24 -23.27 -0.84
C LYS A 303 -13.23 -24.76 -1.16
N LYS A 304 -14.41 -25.38 -1.28
CA LYS A 304 -14.56 -26.81 -1.66
C LYS A 304 -14.02 -27.09 -3.06
N ILE A 305 -14.38 -26.27 -4.04
CA ILE A 305 -13.90 -26.40 -5.43
C ILE A 305 -12.38 -26.25 -5.47
N THR A 306 -11.85 -25.22 -4.81
CA THR A 306 -10.40 -24.98 -4.73
C THR A 306 -9.68 -26.18 -4.11
N PHE A 307 -10.23 -26.78 -3.05
CA PHE A 307 -9.65 -27.96 -2.41
C PHE A 307 -9.58 -29.17 -3.37
N ILE A 308 -10.64 -29.43 -4.14
CA ILE A 308 -10.68 -30.54 -5.12
C ILE A 308 -9.60 -30.32 -6.19
N PHE A 309 -9.46 -29.10 -6.71
CA PHE A 309 -8.55 -28.78 -7.80
C PHE A 309 -7.18 -28.23 -7.33
N LYS A 310 -6.85 -28.33 -6.03
CA LYS A 310 -5.65 -27.71 -5.44
C LYS A 310 -4.35 -28.03 -6.19
N SER A 311 -4.17 -29.28 -6.62
CA SER A 311 -2.94 -29.69 -7.33
C SER A 311 -2.82 -29.04 -8.71
N ILE A 312 -3.94 -28.90 -9.43
CA ILE A 312 -3.98 -28.23 -10.73
C ILE A 312 -3.71 -26.73 -10.56
N ILE A 313 -4.37 -26.12 -9.57
CA ILE A 313 -4.21 -24.69 -9.27
C ILE A 313 -2.76 -24.39 -8.86
N LYS A 314 -2.15 -25.20 -7.99
CA LYS A 314 -0.75 -25.02 -7.61
C LYS A 314 0.23 -25.17 -8.78
N LYS A 315 0.01 -26.16 -9.66
CA LYS A 315 0.82 -26.30 -10.89
C LYS A 315 0.67 -25.06 -11.80
N TRP A 316 -0.54 -24.55 -11.94
CA TRP A 316 -0.79 -23.33 -12.71
C TRP A 316 -0.12 -22.12 -12.06
N LEU A 317 -0.25 -21.93 -10.74
CA LEU A 317 0.44 -20.87 -10.01
C LEU A 317 1.96 -20.96 -10.21
N LEU A 318 2.55 -22.16 -10.04
CA LEU A 318 3.99 -22.36 -10.25
C LEU A 318 4.43 -21.99 -11.66
N SER A 319 3.61 -22.24 -12.67
CA SER A 319 3.92 -21.83 -14.05
C SER A 319 3.98 -20.30 -14.22
N GLN A 320 3.39 -19.54 -13.32
CA GLN A 320 3.45 -18.06 -13.28
C GLN A 320 4.65 -17.52 -12.48
N SER A 321 5.38 -18.39 -11.76
CA SER A 321 6.56 -17.96 -11.00
C SER A 321 7.70 -17.52 -11.93
N GLU A 322 7.99 -16.23 -11.95
CA GLU A 322 9.13 -15.69 -12.71
C GLU A 322 10.49 -16.18 -12.16
N PRO A 323 10.72 -16.24 -10.83
CA PRO A 323 11.94 -16.86 -10.27
C PRO A 323 12.14 -18.30 -10.75
N TYR A 324 11.09 -19.13 -10.66
CA TYR A 324 11.17 -20.53 -11.09
C TYR A 324 11.45 -20.68 -12.59
N GLN A 325 10.80 -19.85 -13.42
CA GLN A 325 11.03 -19.85 -14.85
C GLN A 325 12.46 -19.36 -15.20
N ALA A 326 12.95 -18.36 -14.47
CA ALA A 326 14.33 -17.88 -14.64
C ALA A 326 15.34 -19.01 -14.31
N PHE A 327 15.12 -19.72 -13.21
CA PHE A 327 15.94 -20.85 -12.80
C PHE A 327 15.89 -21.99 -13.83
N LYS A 328 14.71 -22.45 -14.24
CA LYS A 328 14.56 -23.53 -15.23
C LYS A 328 15.18 -23.24 -16.60
N LYS A 329 15.15 -21.97 -17.03
CA LYS A 329 15.69 -21.55 -18.32
C LYS A 329 17.17 -21.13 -18.26
N GLY A 330 17.81 -21.16 -17.10
CA GLY A 330 19.17 -20.70 -16.92
C GLY A 330 19.38 -19.22 -17.27
N ASN A 331 18.34 -18.36 -17.10
CA ASN A 331 18.43 -16.94 -17.44
C ASN A 331 19.26 -16.19 -16.38
N ALA A 332 20.56 -16.03 -16.65
CA ALA A 332 21.52 -15.45 -15.71
C ALA A 332 21.10 -14.07 -15.19
N LYS A 333 20.58 -13.17 -16.06
CA LYS A 333 20.15 -11.83 -15.65
C LYS A 333 19.01 -11.88 -14.63
N LYS A 334 17.96 -12.65 -14.91
CA LYS A 334 16.82 -12.84 -13.98
C LYS A 334 17.21 -13.61 -12.73
N MET A 335 18.07 -14.62 -12.85
CA MET A 335 18.59 -15.36 -11.69
C MET A 335 19.37 -14.45 -10.74
N ASN A 336 20.23 -13.56 -11.27
CA ASN A 336 20.94 -12.58 -10.46
C ASN A 336 20.01 -11.55 -9.79
N HIS A 337 18.86 -11.30 -10.36
CA HIS A 337 17.84 -10.43 -9.76
C HIS A 337 17.14 -11.11 -8.58
N PHE A 338 16.70 -12.37 -8.75
CA PHE A 338 15.88 -13.07 -7.75
C PHE A 338 16.67 -13.81 -6.67
N PHE A 339 17.87 -14.30 -6.99
CA PHE A 339 18.61 -15.20 -6.10
C PHE A 339 19.92 -14.58 -5.62
N ASN A 340 20.34 -14.97 -4.43
CA ASN A 340 21.69 -14.73 -3.96
C ASN A 340 22.69 -15.46 -4.89
N GLN A 341 23.95 -15.00 -4.94
CA GLN A 341 24.95 -15.64 -5.80
C GLN A 341 24.99 -17.14 -5.48
N LEU A 342 24.61 -17.95 -6.44
CA LEU A 342 24.82 -19.38 -6.36
C LEU A 342 26.33 -19.59 -6.44
N GLU A 343 26.90 -20.23 -5.42
CA GLU A 343 28.25 -20.78 -5.55
C GLU A 343 28.28 -21.63 -6.83
N LYS A 344 29.20 -21.34 -7.74
CA LYS A 344 29.32 -22.03 -9.04
C LYS A 344 29.27 -23.56 -8.94
N GLU A 345 29.76 -24.11 -7.84
CA GLU A 345 29.77 -25.54 -7.58
C GLU A 345 28.38 -26.19 -7.35
N LYS A 346 27.36 -25.40 -6.93
CA LYS A 346 25.99 -25.93 -6.77
C LYS A 346 25.18 -25.90 -8.06
N LEU A 347 25.55 -25.06 -9.01
CA LEU A 347 24.88 -25.00 -10.33
C LEU A 347 25.17 -26.24 -11.17
N GLU A 348 26.40 -26.75 -11.12
CA GLU A 348 26.77 -27.95 -11.87
C GLU A 348 26.10 -29.23 -11.34
N LYS A 349 25.77 -29.30 -10.04
CA LYS A 349 25.09 -30.45 -9.43
C LYS A 349 23.58 -30.51 -9.62
N VAL A 350 22.95 -29.43 -10.07
CA VAL A 350 21.48 -29.34 -10.29
C VAL A 350 21.13 -29.51 -11.78
N LEU A 351 22.15 -29.35 -12.66
CA LEU A 351 21.98 -29.48 -14.11
C LEU A 351 22.41 -30.84 -14.65
N LEU A 352 22.97 -31.71 -13.78
CA LEU A 352 23.23 -33.14 -14.01
C LEU A 352 22.12 -33.99 -13.38
#